data_02d1bcce51ed7eac4e78b5ebf5744ed5
#
_entry.id   02d1bcce51ed7eac4e78b5ebf5744ed5
#
_cell.length_a   1.000
_cell.length_b   1.000
_cell.length_c   1.000
_cell.angle_alpha   90.00
_cell.angle_beta   90.00
_cell.angle_gamma   90.00
#
_symmetry.space_group_name_H-M   'P 1'
#
loop_
_entity.id
_entity.type
_entity.pdbx_description
1 polymer ?
#
loop_
_entity_poly.entity_id
_entity_poly.type
_entity_poly.pdbx_seq_one_letter_code
_entity_poly.pdbx_strand_id
1 'polypeptide(L)'
;NTLYIQYVEDIGQNKYFYYDLKYPVIHNVKNGYFQVNEDILKNLNETINSSVYTFKEGILEEEQQINAANTDDSKTKINYRVYSNYDITFNKNHVISLTLHLTAMDNDNLQYNELYSYNIDLLTGNQLLLKDIFRPGVDYLKLVSDFINFRISQNPKSYYPDTVVDIPEDQSFYLTDQGIMIYFGLDEISPAANGIPKFFMEFSNFESYINPRFYCSINNMNYNIKNRRQ
;
A
#
# COMPACT_ATOMS: atom_id res chain seq x y z
N ASN A 1 13.79 3.87 -12.71
CA ASN A 1 13.65 5.26 -12.26
C ASN A 1 14.88 5.69 -11.49
N THR A 2 15.31 6.94 -11.68
CA THR A 2 16.46 7.54 -11.01
C THR A 2 15.98 8.34 -9.79
N LEU A 3 15.49 7.61 -8.79
CA LEU A 3 15.03 8.19 -7.53
C LEU A 3 15.93 7.72 -6.38
N TYR A 4 16.15 8.61 -5.45
CA TYR A 4 16.80 8.32 -4.17
C TYR A 4 15.73 8.23 -3.08
N ILE A 5 15.70 7.11 -2.38
CA ILE A 5 14.75 6.87 -1.30
C ILE A 5 15.50 7.07 0.02
N GLN A 6 15.23 8.17 0.67
CA GLN A 6 15.80 8.47 1.99
C GLN A 6 14.99 7.73 3.06
N TYR A 7 15.67 6.94 3.87
CA TYR A 7 15.09 6.32 5.05
C TYR A 7 15.05 7.33 6.20
N VAL A 8 13.86 7.48 6.80
CA VAL A 8 13.67 8.33 7.99
C VAL A 8 13.11 7.48 9.11
N GLU A 9 13.66 7.61 10.30
CA GLU A 9 13.17 6.99 11.51
C GLU A 9 12.99 8.03 12.60
N ASP A 10 11.81 8.07 13.20
CA ASP A 10 11.44 8.97 14.29
C ASP A 10 10.94 8.12 15.47
N ILE A 11 11.74 8.10 16.54
CA ILE A 11 11.47 7.32 17.75
C ILE A 11 11.20 8.27 18.89
N GLY A 12 10.13 8.02 19.65
CA GLY A 12 9.81 8.80 20.83
C GLY A 12 9.04 7.99 21.86
N GLN A 13 8.99 8.53 23.06
CA GLN A 13 8.35 7.85 24.18
C GLN A 13 7.87 8.86 25.20
N ASN A 14 6.68 8.61 25.76
CA ASN A 14 6.23 9.16 27.01
C ASN A 14 5.76 8.02 27.95
N LYS A 15 5.10 8.34 29.06
CA LYS A 15 4.80 7.36 30.10
C LYS A 15 4.02 6.13 29.63
N TYR A 16 3.05 6.34 28.71
CA TYR A 16 2.12 5.30 28.26
C TYR A 16 2.06 5.18 26.73
N PHE A 17 3.02 5.75 26.04
CA PHE A 17 3.02 5.82 24.59
C PHE A 17 4.45 5.76 24.08
N TYR A 18 4.70 4.80 23.19
CA TYR A 18 5.95 4.63 22.47
C TYR A 18 5.67 4.65 20.98
N TYR A 19 6.54 5.26 20.20
CA TYR A 19 6.45 5.18 18.75
C TYR A 19 7.81 5.02 18.10
N ASP A 20 7.83 4.25 17.01
CA ASP A 20 8.95 4.10 16.10
C ASP A 20 8.40 4.18 14.68
N LEU A 21 8.57 5.35 14.07
CA LEU A 21 8.00 5.68 12.78
C LEU A 21 9.09 5.66 11.72
N LYS A 22 9.00 4.69 10.80
CA LYS A 22 9.87 4.55 9.65
C LYS A 22 9.09 4.91 8.41
N TYR A 23 9.60 5.86 7.62
CA TYR A 23 8.94 6.28 6.38
C TYR A 23 9.96 6.81 5.38
N PRO A 24 9.62 6.78 4.07
CA PRO A 24 10.52 7.27 3.05
C PRO A 24 10.33 8.76 2.78
N VAL A 25 11.40 9.41 2.36
CA VAL A 25 11.37 10.68 1.66
C VAL A 25 12.02 10.46 0.29
N ILE A 26 11.30 10.81 -0.77
CA ILE A 26 11.69 10.48 -2.15
C ILE A 26 12.27 11.71 -2.81
N HIS A 27 13.46 11.55 -3.39
CA HIS A 27 14.21 12.62 -4.04
C HIS A 27 14.62 12.23 -5.45
N ASN A 28 14.78 13.21 -6.31
CA ASN A 28 15.50 13.02 -7.55
C ASN A 28 16.98 12.72 -7.26
N VAL A 29 17.57 11.84 -8.05
CA VAL A 29 19.02 11.66 -8.09
C VAL A 29 19.63 12.88 -8.80
N LYS A 30 20.62 13.50 -8.17
CA LYS A 30 21.34 14.63 -8.74
C LYS A 30 21.99 14.21 -10.06
N ASN A 31 21.73 14.98 -11.13
CA ASN A 31 22.22 14.71 -12.48
C ASN A 31 21.69 13.39 -13.11
N GLY A 32 20.55 12.88 -12.63
CA GLY A 32 19.89 11.74 -13.28
C GLY A 32 19.35 12.07 -14.67
N TYR A 33 19.20 11.04 -15.51
CA TYR A 33 18.67 11.20 -16.87
C TYR A 33 17.25 11.75 -16.92
N PHE A 34 16.45 11.38 -15.95
CA PHE A 34 15.07 11.83 -15.82
C PHE A 34 14.88 12.47 -14.46
N GLN A 35 14.34 13.68 -14.46
CA GLN A 35 14.01 14.40 -13.25
C GLN A 35 12.49 14.46 -13.11
N VAL A 36 11.97 13.92 -12.04
CA VAL A 36 10.56 14.07 -11.68
C VAL A 36 10.31 15.53 -11.27
N ASN A 37 9.17 16.08 -11.69
CA ASN A 37 8.77 17.42 -11.23
C ASN A 37 8.81 17.49 -9.71
N GLU A 38 9.48 18.50 -9.17
CA GLU A 38 9.69 18.64 -7.73
C GLU A 38 8.36 18.80 -6.97
N ASP A 39 7.32 19.39 -7.58
CA ASP A 39 6.00 19.50 -6.96
C ASP A 39 5.33 18.13 -6.80
N ILE A 40 5.54 17.22 -7.73
CA ILE A 40 5.04 15.84 -7.65
C ILE A 40 5.68 15.13 -6.44
N LEU A 41 7.00 15.22 -6.31
CA LEU A 41 7.71 14.61 -5.19
C LEU A 41 7.33 15.24 -3.86
N LYS A 42 7.20 16.57 -3.83
CA LYS A 42 6.76 17.29 -2.63
C LYS A 42 5.38 16.80 -2.17
N ASN A 43 4.41 16.73 -3.09
CA ASN A 43 3.06 16.27 -2.78
C ASN A 43 3.06 14.82 -2.27
N LEU A 44 3.83 13.95 -2.91
CA LEU A 44 3.95 12.55 -2.48
C LEU A 44 4.56 12.46 -1.07
N ASN A 45 5.67 13.16 -0.83
CA ASN A 45 6.33 13.17 0.47
C ASN A 45 5.44 13.75 1.58
N GLU A 46 4.69 14.81 1.30
CA GLU A 46 3.73 15.39 2.25
C GLU A 46 2.60 14.42 2.57
N THR A 47 2.09 13.70 1.57
CA THR A 47 1.02 12.70 1.74
C THR A 47 1.50 11.53 2.59
N ILE A 48 2.69 11.02 2.35
CA ILE A 48 3.29 9.94 3.14
C ILE A 48 3.48 10.38 4.59
N ASN A 49 4.10 11.53 4.79
CA ASN A 49 4.34 12.10 6.12
C ASN A 49 3.04 12.31 6.89
N SER A 50 2.04 12.91 6.25
CA SER A 50 0.73 13.14 6.83
C SER A 50 0.05 11.83 7.26
N SER A 51 0.12 10.80 6.44
CA SER A 51 -0.49 9.50 6.77
C SER A 51 0.14 8.88 8.02
N VAL A 52 1.46 8.93 8.11
CA VAL A 52 2.20 8.38 9.26
C VAL A 52 1.86 9.14 10.55
N TYR A 53 1.93 10.46 10.52
CA TYR A 53 1.73 11.28 11.73
C TYR A 53 0.26 11.41 12.11
N THR A 54 -0.67 11.42 11.17
CA THR A 54 -2.10 11.38 11.48
C THR A 54 -2.47 10.10 12.21
N PHE A 55 -1.92 8.97 11.79
CA PHE A 55 -2.11 7.70 12.48
C PHE A 55 -1.55 7.75 13.90
N LYS A 56 -0.30 8.17 14.06
CA LYS A 56 0.35 8.30 15.37
C LYS A 56 -0.42 9.22 16.31
N GLU A 57 -0.82 10.41 15.84
CA GLU A 57 -1.55 11.37 16.66
C GLU A 57 -2.95 10.86 17.05
N GLY A 58 -3.61 10.14 16.16
CA GLY A 58 -4.90 9.50 16.46
C GLY A 58 -4.80 8.48 17.59
N ILE A 59 -3.76 7.66 17.58
CA ILE A 59 -3.52 6.66 18.63
C ILE A 59 -3.11 7.34 19.96
N LEU A 60 -2.29 8.39 19.89
CA LEU A 60 -1.91 9.18 21.08
C LEU A 60 -3.15 9.79 21.73
N GLU A 61 -4.04 10.38 20.96
CA GLU A 61 -5.28 10.95 21.45
C GLU A 61 -6.15 9.89 22.12
N GLU A 62 -6.28 8.71 21.52
CA GLU A 62 -7.03 7.59 22.10
C GLU A 62 -6.43 7.15 23.42
N GLU A 63 -5.10 7.02 23.53
CA GLU A 63 -4.41 6.71 24.78
C GLU A 63 -4.72 7.74 25.85
N GLN A 64 -4.61 9.01 25.52
CA GLN A 64 -4.85 10.10 26.48
C GLN A 64 -6.29 10.11 26.97
N GLN A 65 -7.27 9.90 26.11
CA GLN A 65 -8.69 9.85 26.46
C GLN A 65 -9.01 8.65 27.37
N ILE A 66 -8.54 7.46 27.00
CA ILE A 66 -8.79 6.24 27.78
C ILE A 66 -8.14 6.33 29.16
N ASN A 67 -6.87 6.74 29.23
CA ASN A 67 -6.15 6.82 30.50
C ASN A 67 -6.65 7.95 31.40
N ALA A 68 -7.11 9.07 30.84
CA ALA A 68 -7.75 10.14 31.60
C ALA A 68 -9.10 9.71 32.22
N ALA A 69 -9.89 8.90 31.48
CA ALA A 69 -11.14 8.35 31.96
C ALA A 69 -10.95 7.23 33.01
N ASN A 70 -9.77 6.59 33.01
CA ASN A 70 -9.42 5.52 33.95
C ASN A 70 -8.83 6.12 35.25
N THR A 71 -9.70 6.57 36.13
CA THR A 71 -9.33 7.20 37.41
C THR A 71 -9.13 6.21 38.57
N ASP A 72 -9.43 4.92 38.33
CA ASP A 72 -9.26 3.88 39.32
C ASP A 72 -7.81 3.37 39.32
N ASP A 73 -7.06 3.65 40.38
CA ASP A 73 -5.67 3.23 40.55
C ASP A 73 -5.50 1.69 40.56
N SER A 74 -6.57 0.93 40.75
CA SER A 74 -6.54 -0.54 40.68
C SER A 74 -6.52 -1.06 39.24
N LYS A 75 -6.86 -0.25 38.24
CA LYS A 75 -6.88 -0.62 36.83
C LYS A 75 -5.57 -0.27 36.17
N THR A 76 -5.07 -1.21 35.35
CA THR A 76 -3.90 -0.99 34.53
C THR A 76 -4.18 0.05 33.44
N LYS A 77 -3.30 1.03 33.29
CA LYS A 77 -3.38 2.00 32.19
C LYS A 77 -3.13 1.32 30.86
N ILE A 78 -3.77 1.83 29.81
CA ILE A 78 -3.46 1.41 28.45
C ILE A 78 -2.05 1.93 28.07
N ASN A 79 -1.29 1.11 27.36
CA ASN A 79 0.08 1.43 26.98
C ASN A 79 0.29 1.09 25.49
N TYR A 80 0.24 2.11 24.65
CA TYR A 80 0.34 1.92 23.21
C TYR A 80 1.78 1.98 22.72
N ARG A 81 2.05 1.10 21.75
CA ARG A 81 3.26 1.12 20.93
C ARG A 81 2.85 1.24 19.47
N VAL A 82 3.29 2.30 18.83
CA VAL A 82 2.93 2.62 17.44
C VAL A 82 4.14 2.44 16.53
N TYR A 83 3.92 1.75 15.42
CA TYR A 83 4.96 1.49 14.43
C TYR A 83 4.48 1.88 13.04
N SER A 84 5.37 2.44 12.25
CA SER A 84 5.23 2.48 10.80
C SER A 84 6.42 1.83 10.12
N ASN A 85 6.16 1.13 9.01
CA ASN A 85 7.16 0.58 8.12
C ASN A 85 6.73 0.86 6.68
N TYR A 86 7.67 0.75 5.75
CA TYR A 86 7.38 0.96 4.34
C TYR A 86 8.16 0.00 3.46
N ASP A 87 7.64 -0.22 2.25
CA ASP A 87 8.33 -0.92 1.18
C ASP A 87 8.15 -0.14 -0.12
N ILE A 88 9.21 -0.07 -0.91
CA ILE A 88 9.13 0.38 -2.30
C ILE A 88 8.95 -0.87 -3.14
N THR A 89 7.74 -1.11 -3.61
CA THR A 89 7.36 -2.38 -4.25
C THR A 89 7.53 -2.35 -5.77
N PHE A 90 7.54 -1.15 -6.36
CA PHE A 90 7.69 -0.96 -7.81
C PHE A 90 8.31 0.41 -8.07
N ASN A 91 9.33 0.47 -8.94
CA ASN A 91 10.01 1.73 -9.27
C ASN A 91 10.63 1.64 -10.66
N LYS A 92 9.78 1.65 -11.69
CA LYS A 92 10.21 1.61 -13.09
C LYS A 92 9.18 2.24 -14.02
N ASN A 93 9.60 2.54 -15.27
CA ASN A 93 8.73 3.08 -16.32
C ASN A 93 7.95 4.34 -15.88
N HIS A 94 8.61 5.22 -15.12
CA HIS A 94 8.04 6.46 -14.56
C HIS A 94 6.83 6.22 -13.65
N VAL A 95 6.82 5.08 -12.97
CA VAL A 95 5.82 4.74 -11.96
C VAL A 95 6.53 4.33 -10.68
N ILE A 96 6.00 4.77 -9.56
CA ILE A 96 6.40 4.28 -8.24
C ILE A 96 5.18 3.70 -7.52
N SER A 97 5.35 2.51 -6.94
CA SER A 97 4.43 1.97 -5.95
C SER A 97 5.17 1.78 -4.64
N LEU A 98 4.54 2.20 -3.57
CA LEU A 98 5.04 1.97 -2.22
C LEU A 98 3.91 1.68 -1.26
N THR A 99 4.23 0.98 -0.19
CA THR A 99 3.28 0.69 0.89
C THR A 99 3.74 1.30 2.20
N LEU A 100 2.78 1.71 3.02
CA LEU A 100 2.95 2.05 4.42
C LEU A 100 2.18 1.03 5.25
N HIS A 101 2.83 0.42 6.21
CA HIS A 101 2.23 -0.49 7.17
C HIS A 101 2.23 0.18 8.54
N LEU A 102 1.04 0.43 9.08
CA LEU A 102 0.82 1.16 10.32
C LEU A 102 0.19 0.23 11.35
N THR A 103 0.84 0.08 12.48
CA THR A 103 0.38 -0.80 13.55
C THR A 103 0.39 -0.09 14.89
N ALA A 104 -0.55 -0.47 15.75
CA ALA A 104 -0.57 -0.05 17.15
C ALA A 104 -0.89 -1.25 18.02
N MET A 105 -0.10 -1.43 19.07
CA MET A 105 -0.24 -2.51 20.03
C MET A 105 -0.51 -1.93 21.41
N ASP A 106 -1.46 -2.55 22.13
CA ASP A 106 -1.61 -2.35 23.58
C ASP A 106 -0.98 -3.53 24.29
N ASN A 107 0.18 -3.31 24.91
CA ASN A 107 1.06 -4.37 25.38
C ASN A 107 1.39 -5.30 24.20
N ASP A 108 1.08 -6.59 24.29
CA ASP A 108 1.37 -7.56 23.22
C ASP A 108 0.16 -7.80 22.30
N ASN A 109 -0.93 -7.04 22.47
CA ASN A 109 -2.14 -7.19 21.67
C ASN A 109 -2.19 -6.18 20.54
N LEU A 110 -2.26 -6.68 19.29
CA LEU A 110 -2.43 -5.84 18.11
C LEU A 110 -3.83 -5.22 18.10
N GLN A 111 -3.92 -3.88 18.14
CA GLN A 111 -5.17 -3.14 18.11
C GLN A 111 -5.48 -2.57 16.74
N TYR A 112 -4.45 -2.12 16.01
CA TYR A 112 -4.56 -1.53 14.68
C TYR A 112 -3.52 -2.15 13.76
N ASN A 113 -3.94 -2.53 12.59
CA ASN A 113 -3.09 -3.06 11.53
C ASN A 113 -3.62 -2.56 10.20
N GLU A 114 -3.01 -1.50 9.67
CA GLU A 114 -3.46 -0.82 8.47
C GLU A 114 -2.37 -0.85 7.40
N LEU A 115 -2.77 -1.04 6.17
CA LEU A 115 -1.90 -0.99 5.01
C LEU A 115 -2.41 0.09 4.05
N TYR A 116 -1.55 1.05 3.74
CA TYR A 116 -1.79 2.05 2.70
C TYR A 116 -0.86 1.81 1.53
N SER A 117 -1.32 2.12 0.33
CA SER A 117 -0.52 2.03 -0.88
C SER A 117 -0.61 3.32 -1.67
N TYR A 118 0.50 3.68 -2.29
CA TYR A 118 0.63 4.85 -3.15
C TYR A 118 1.19 4.36 -4.48
N ASN A 119 0.42 4.52 -5.55
CA ASN A 119 0.78 4.11 -6.90
C ASN A 119 0.72 5.37 -7.76
N ILE A 120 1.87 5.95 -8.04
CA ILE A 120 1.94 7.29 -8.63
C ILE A 120 2.57 7.23 -10.03
N ASP A 121 1.90 7.86 -10.98
CA ASP A 121 2.49 8.18 -12.27
C ASP A 121 3.40 9.41 -12.11
N LEU A 122 4.70 9.20 -12.22
CA LEU A 122 5.70 10.25 -12.01
C LEU A 122 5.78 11.26 -13.16
N LEU A 123 5.11 11.00 -14.28
CA LEU A 123 4.99 11.95 -15.38
C LEU A 123 3.90 12.99 -15.13
N THR A 124 2.82 12.59 -14.48
CA THR A 124 1.64 13.44 -14.26
C THR A 124 1.42 13.82 -12.81
N GLY A 125 1.94 13.03 -11.87
CA GLY A 125 1.65 13.16 -10.44
C GLY A 125 0.33 12.52 -10.03
N ASN A 126 -0.43 11.96 -10.96
CA ASN A 126 -1.70 11.33 -10.66
C ASN A 126 -1.52 10.01 -9.94
N GLN A 127 -2.42 9.73 -8.99
CA GLN A 127 -2.53 8.41 -8.42
C GLN A 127 -3.16 7.47 -9.45
N LEU A 128 -2.49 6.33 -9.70
CA LEU A 128 -3.02 5.29 -10.56
C LEU A 128 -4.16 4.56 -9.84
N LEU A 129 -5.23 4.36 -10.58
CA LEU A 129 -6.34 3.50 -10.17
C LEU A 129 -6.12 2.10 -10.76
N LEU A 130 -6.81 1.11 -10.20
CA LEU A 130 -6.67 -0.27 -10.68
C LEU A 130 -7.01 -0.39 -12.18
N LYS A 131 -8.01 0.37 -12.67
CA LYS A 131 -8.35 0.43 -14.09
C LYS A 131 -7.17 0.82 -14.99
N ASP A 132 -6.25 1.65 -14.50
CA ASP A 132 -5.12 2.16 -15.29
C ASP A 132 -4.07 1.07 -15.56
N ILE A 133 -4.09 -0.01 -14.78
CA ILE A 133 -3.16 -1.13 -14.92
C ILE A 133 -3.58 -2.07 -16.06
N PHE A 134 -4.85 -2.07 -16.38
CA PHE A 134 -5.40 -2.94 -17.43
C PHE A 134 -5.45 -2.24 -18.79
N ARG A 135 -5.43 -3.02 -19.85
CA ARG A 135 -5.61 -2.48 -21.22
C ARG A 135 -7.00 -1.87 -21.36
N PRO A 136 -7.15 -0.82 -22.19
CA PRO A 136 -8.47 -0.28 -22.48
C PRO A 136 -9.43 -1.36 -23.00
N GLY A 137 -10.69 -1.31 -22.57
CA GLY A 137 -11.72 -2.26 -22.98
C GLY A 137 -11.79 -3.55 -22.18
N VAL A 138 -10.83 -3.80 -21.29
CA VAL A 138 -10.91 -4.93 -20.34
C VAL A 138 -11.93 -4.60 -19.25
N ASP A 139 -12.85 -5.53 -19.01
CA ASP A 139 -13.74 -5.47 -17.84
C ASP A 139 -12.96 -5.92 -16.61
N TYR A 140 -12.14 -5.00 -16.09
CA TYR A 140 -11.24 -5.31 -14.99
C TYR A 140 -11.99 -5.60 -13.68
N LEU A 141 -13.14 -4.96 -13.44
CA LEU A 141 -13.94 -5.20 -12.24
C LEU A 141 -14.36 -6.67 -12.16
N LYS A 142 -14.85 -7.21 -13.28
CA LYS A 142 -15.24 -8.60 -13.37
C LYS A 142 -14.04 -9.54 -13.29
N LEU A 143 -12.99 -9.26 -14.06
CA LEU A 143 -11.78 -10.09 -14.11
C LEU A 143 -11.14 -10.24 -12.72
N VAL A 144 -10.96 -9.12 -12.01
CA VAL A 144 -10.35 -9.11 -10.70
C VAL A 144 -11.26 -9.75 -9.66
N SER A 145 -12.55 -9.44 -9.67
CA SER A 145 -13.51 -10.03 -8.73
C SER A 145 -13.60 -11.54 -8.91
N ASP A 146 -13.66 -12.03 -10.14
CA ASP A 146 -13.69 -13.47 -10.45
C ASP A 146 -12.40 -14.16 -9.97
N PHE A 147 -11.25 -13.55 -10.19
CA PHE A 147 -9.96 -14.06 -9.69
C PHE A 147 -9.95 -14.19 -8.17
N ILE A 148 -10.39 -13.15 -7.46
CA ILE A 148 -10.42 -13.16 -5.99
C ILE A 148 -11.39 -14.22 -5.48
N ASN A 149 -12.59 -14.31 -6.04
CA ASN A 149 -13.59 -15.29 -5.64
C ASN A 149 -13.12 -16.73 -5.91
N PHE A 150 -12.39 -16.94 -7.00
CA PHE A 150 -11.76 -18.24 -7.26
C PHE A 150 -10.74 -18.59 -6.17
N ARG A 151 -9.88 -17.65 -5.78
CA ARG A 151 -8.89 -17.84 -4.70
C ARG A 151 -9.57 -18.11 -3.35
N ILE A 152 -10.65 -17.41 -3.05
CA ILE A 152 -11.44 -17.64 -1.83
C ILE A 152 -12.01 -19.07 -1.85
N SER A 153 -12.52 -19.53 -3.00
CA SER A 153 -13.09 -20.86 -3.15
C SER A 153 -12.09 -21.99 -2.92
N GLN A 154 -10.79 -21.71 -3.14
CA GLN A 154 -9.71 -22.67 -2.88
C GLN A 154 -9.39 -22.84 -1.39
N ASN A 155 -9.73 -21.85 -0.56
CA ASN A 155 -9.48 -21.87 0.88
C ASN A 155 -10.61 -21.16 1.65
N PRO A 156 -11.86 -21.67 1.55
CA PRO A 156 -13.03 -20.97 2.07
C PRO A 156 -13.03 -20.79 3.58
N LYS A 157 -12.30 -21.67 4.31
CA LYS A 157 -12.22 -21.62 5.78
C LYS A 157 -11.43 -20.42 6.31
N SER A 158 -10.62 -19.80 5.47
CA SER A 158 -9.83 -18.61 5.84
C SER A 158 -10.63 -17.32 5.78
N TYR A 159 -11.84 -17.36 5.26
CA TYR A 159 -12.70 -16.19 5.04
C TYR A 159 -14.00 -16.33 5.80
N TYR A 160 -14.70 -15.21 5.99
CA TYR A 160 -16.06 -15.27 6.55
C TYR A 160 -16.98 -16.11 5.68
N PRO A 161 -17.95 -16.83 6.28
CA PRO A 161 -18.90 -17.65 5.53
C PRO A 161 -19.62 -16.83 4.44
N ASP A 162 -19.81 -17.44 3.28
CA ASP A 162 -20.55 -16.86 2.15
C ASP A 162 -19.94 -15.56 1.59
N THR A 163 -18.64 -15.35 1.81
CA THR A 163 -17.94 -14.18 1.26
C THR A 163 -17.90 -14.25 -0.26
N VAL A 164 -18.50 -13.25 -0.90
CA VAL A 164 -18.41 -12.99 -2.34
C VAL A 164 -17.92 -11.56 -2.53
N VAL A 165 -16.86 -11.42 -3.29
CA VAL A 165 -16.23 -10.12 -3.56
C VAL A 165 -16.71 -9.57 -4.89
N ASP A 166 -17.16 -8.35 -4.86
CA ASP A 166 -17.42 -7.51 -6.03
C ASP A 166 -16.66 -6.20 -5.78
N ILE A 167 -15.48 -6.06 -6.39
CA ILE A 167 -14.57 -4.96 -6.06
C ILE A 167 -15.13 -3.62 -6.53
N PRO A 168 -14.93 -2.54 -5.75
CA PRO A 168 -15.22 -1.19 -6.19
C PRO A 168 -14.14 -0.65 -7.14
N GLU A 169 -14.43 0.46 -7.80
CA GLU A 169 -13.47 1.12 -8.70
C GLU A 169 -12.22 1.63 -7.97
N ASP A 170 -12.33 1.94 -6.69
CA ASP A 170 -11.25 2.42 -5.82
C ASP A 170 -10.59 1.31 -4.99
N GLN A 171 -10.70 0.05 -5.44
CA GLN A 171 -10.10 -1.09 -4.77
C GLN A 171 -8.62 -0.87 -4.48
N SER A 172 -8.21 -1.15 -3.25
CA SER A 172 -6.82 -1.04 -2.81
C SER A 172 -5.92 -2.06 -3.50
N PHE A 173 -4.78 -1.61 -3.98
CA PHE A 173 -3.76 -2.44 -4.61
C PHE A 173 -2.39 -1.79 -4.54
N TYR A 174 -1.35 -2.56 -4.80
CA TYR A 174 -0.03 -2.05 -5.12
C TYR A 174 0.64 -2.91 -6.20
N LEU A 175 1.58 -2.31 -6.90
CA LEU A 175 2.34 -3.01 -7.93
C LEU A 175 3.60 -3.62 -7.34
N THR A 176 3.98 -4.77 -7.88
CA THR A 176 5.31 -5.38 -7.72
C THR A 176 5.90 -5.61 -9.10
N ASP A 177 7.18 -5.98 -9.17
CA ASP A 177 7.81 -6.31 -10.45
C ASP A 177 7.17 -7.52 -11.14
N GLN A 178 6.48 -8.39 -10.40
CA GLN A 178 5.87 -9.61 -10.92
C GLN A 178 4.36 -9.55 -11.06
N GLY A 179 3.69 -8.53 -10.53
CA GLY A 179 2.25 -8.51 -10.60
C GLY A 179 1.58 -7.42 -9.79
N ILE A 180 0.27 -7.59 -9.64
CA ILE A 180 -0.60 -6.69 -8.88
C ILE A 180 -0.99 -7.39 -7.59
N MET A 181 -0.72 -6.76 -6.46
CA MET A 181 -1.21 -7.21 -5.17
C MET A 181 -2.48 -6.45 -4.82
N ILE A 182 -3.61 -7.16 -4.75
CA ILE A 182 -4.91 -6.59 -4.36
C ILE A 182 -5.13 -6.95 -2.90
N TYR A 183 -5.56 -5.99 -2.09
CA TYR A 183 -5.71 -6.24 -0.67
C TYR A 183 -6.98 -5.61 -0.10
N PHE A 184 -7.37 -6.14 1.05
CA PHE A 184 -8.55 -5.71 1.80
C PHE A 184 -8.13 -5.28 3.20
N GLY A 185 -8.99 -4.51 3.86
CA GLY A 185 -8.76 -4.09 5.23
C GLY A 185 -8.81 -5.25 6.23
N LEU A 186 -8.21 -5.03 7.38
CA LEU A 186 -8.27 -5.98 8.49
C LEU A 186 -9.73 -6.22 8.88
N ASP A 187 -10.10 -7.47 9.06
CA ASP A 187 -11.46 -7.90 9.46
C ASP A 187 -12.56 -7.62 8.44
N GLU A 188 -12.22 -7.22 7.22
CA GLU A 188 -13.20 -6.89 6.17
C GLU A 188 -13.84 -8.15 5.56
N ILE A 189 -13.03 -9.13 5.14
CA ILE A 189 -13.50 -10.38 4.49
C ILE A 189 -13.04 -11.63 5.22
N SER A 190 -12.18 -11.49 6.22
CA SER A 190 -11.64 -12.60 7.00
C SER A 190 -11.38 -12.15 8.43
N PRO A 191 -11.32 -13.09 9.41
CA PRO A 191 -11.00 -12.74 10.79
C PRO A 191 -9.67 -11.99 10.92
N ALA A 192 -9.62 -11.00 11.80
CA ALA A 192 -8.43 -10.18 12.05
C ALA A 192 -7.19 -11.01 12.40
N ALA A 193 -7.35 -12.18 13.03
CA ALA A 193 -6.26 -13.09 13.34
C ALA A 193 -5.51 -13.61 12.11
N ASN A 194 -6.15 -13.61 10.93
CA ASN A 194 -5.54 -14.01 9.68
C ASN A 194 -4.73 -12.89 8.99
N GLY A 195 -4.74 -11.68 9.58
CA GLY A 195 -4.05 -10.53 9.02
C GLY A 195 -4.81 -9.87 7.86
N ILE A 196 -4.10 -9.03 7.14
CA ILE A 196 -4.63 -8.31 5.97
C ILE A 196 -4.71 -9.27 4.79
N PRO A 197 -5.90 -9.51 4.21
CA PRO A 197 -6.04 -10.39 3.05
C PRO A 197 -5.39 -9.79 1.80
N LYS A 198 -4.60 -10.61 1.10
CA LYS A 198 -3.89 -10.21 -0.12
C LYS A 198 -4.09 -11.26 -1.21
N PHE A 199 -4.30 -10.79 -2.43
CA PHE A 199 -4.49 -11.62 -3.62
C PHE A 199 -3.52 -11.17 -4.69
N PHE A 200 -2.61 -12.05 -5.09
CA PHE A 200 -1.58 -11.72 -6.05
C PHE A 200 -1.95 -12.15 -7.46
N MET A 201 -2.09 -11.17 -8.37
CA MET A 201 -2.31 -11.39 -9.79
C MET A 201 -0.96 -11.26 -10.52
N GLU A 202 -0.37 -12.40 -10.87
CA GLU A 202 0.91 -12.41 -11.60
C GLU A 202 0.75 -11.88 -13.01
N PHE A 203 1.64 -10.99 -13.45
CA PHE A 203 1.63 -10.47 -14.82
C PHE A 203 1.73 -11.58 -15.86
N SER A 204 2.51 -12.62 -15.60
CA SER A 204 2.68 -13.75 -16.53
C SER A 204 1.36 -14.49 -16.81
N ASN A 205 0.43 -14.52 -15.86
CA ASN A 205 -0.87 -15.18 -16.02
C ASN A 205 -1.93 -14.28 -16.65
N PHE A 206 -1.73 -12.95 -16.62
CA PHE A 206 -2.71 -11.97 -17.06
C PHE A 206 -2.18 -11.01 -18.13
N GLU A 207 -1.05 -11.33 -18.74
CA GLU A 207 -0.31 -10.46 -19.66
C GLU A 207 -1.19 -9.87 -20.77
N SER A 208 -2.11 -10.66 -21.33
CA SER A 208 -3.00 -10.20 -22.40
C SER A 208 -3.98 -9.12 -21.96
N TYR A 209 -4.21 -8.97 -20.67
CA TYR A 209 -5.13 -7.99 -20.08
C TYR A 209 -4.42 -6.76 -19.52
N ILE A 210 -3.09 -6.85 -19.28
CA ILE A 210 -2.32 -5.83 -18.56
C ILE A 210 -1.70 -4.85 -19.57
N ASN A 211 -1.70 -3.58 -19.20
CA ASN A 211 -0.98 -2.54 -19.95
C ASN A 211 0.53 -2.85 -19.90
N PRO A 212 1.20 -2.96 -21.08
CA PRO A 212 2.62 -3.29 -21.16
C PRO A 212 3.56 -2.40 -20.37
N ARG A 213 3.14 -1.18 -20.05
CA ARG A 213 3.90 -0.26 -19.20
C ARG A 213 4.29 -0.86 -17.87
N PHE A 214 3.49 -1.79 -17.34
CA PHE A 214 3.66 -2.31 -15.98
C PHE A 214 4.43 -3.63 -15.91
N TYR A 215 4.53 -4.37 -16.99
CA TYR A 215 5.28 -5.63 -17.01
C TYR A 215 6.48 -5.67 -17.96
N CYS A 216 6.59 -4.71 -18.89
CA CYS A 216 7.71 -4.63 -19.82
C CYS A 216 8.73 -3.59 -19.35
N SER A 217 10.02 -3.85 -19.55
CA SER A 217 11.02 -2.79 -19.50
C SER A 217 10.86 -1.84 -20.71
N ILE A 218 11.30 -0.59 -20.58
CA ILE A 218 11.25 0.39 -21.67
C ILE A 218 11.97 -0.15 -22.93
N ASN A 219 13.09 -0.84 -22.74
CA ASN A 219 13.85 -1.45 -23.85
C ASN A 219 13.04 -2.55 -24.56
N ASN A 220 12.34 -3.37 -23.81
CA ASN A 220 11.47 -4.42 -24.36
C ASN A 220 10.25 -3.84 -25.07
N MET A 221 9.71 -2.73 -24.60
CA MET A 221 8.61 -2.03 -25.26
C MET A 221 9.04 -1.51 -26.64
N ASN A 222 10.23 -0.92 -26.74
CA ASN A 222 10.78 -0.44 -28.01
C ASN A 222 11.06 -1.57 -29.02
N TYR A 223 11.50 -2.71 -28.50
CA TYR A 223 11.72 -3.91 -29.33
C TYR A 223 10.40 -4.43 -29.91
N ASN A 224 9.36 -4.51 -29.12
CA ASN A 224 8.05 -4.96 -29.56
C ASN A 224 7.40 -4.02 -30.59
N ILE A 225 7.64 -2.71 -30.48
CA ILE A 225 7.17 -1.73 -31.47
C ILE A 225 7.86 -1.91 -32.82
N LYS A 226 9.17 -2.17 -32.82
CA LYS A 226 9.93 -2.42 -34.05
C LYS A 226 9.47 -3.69 -34.76
N ASN A 227 9.18 -4.75 -34.01
CA ASN A 227 8.74 -6.03 -34.59
C ASN A 227 7.31 -6.00 -35.14
N ARG A 228 6.48 -5.06 -34.70
CA ARG A 228 5.10 -4.87 -35.22
C ARG A 228 5.04 -4.05 -36.51
N ARG A 229 6.18 -3.43 -36.96
CA ARG A 229 6.27 -2.62 -38.17
C ARG A 229 6.92 -3.37 -39.33
N GLN A 230 7.29 -4.64 -39.17
CA GLN A 230 7.71 -5.56 -40.22
C GLN A 230 6.54 -6.51 -40.56
#